data_659f085c2242fd86ab924176999cc95f
#
_entry.id   659f085c2242fd86ab924176999cc95f
#
_cell.length_a   1.000
_cell.length_b   1.000
_cell.length_c   1.000
_cell.angle_alpha   90.00
_cell.angle_beta   90.00
_cell.angle_gamma   90.00
#
_symmetry.space_group_name_H-M   'P 1'
#
loop_
_entity.id
_entity.type
_entity.pdbx_description
1 polymer ?
#
loop_
_entity_poly.entity_id
_entity_poly.type
_entity_poly.pdbx_seq_one_letter_code
_entity_poly.pdbx_strand_id
1 'polypeptide(L)'
;MNKEELLFRFCLRIADNNFILSHRLSEMCSKGPILEEDIAMTNISLDLLGQASGFYKYCVELENKGRTEDDLAYHRNERQFYNFQLSEQPNVNFAFVLIRQFFSDAYHYHLYEMLSNSNDTTIAALAEKSLKEACYHLKHSGQLVNQLGNGTIESKCKIQDAIDELWMYTEELFVSD
;
A
#
# COMPACT_ATOMS: atom_id res chain seq x y z
N MET A 1 -0.45 17.46 21.17
CA MET A 1 -0.01 16.08 20.89
C MET A 1 1.45 15.95 21.31
N ASN A 2 1.82 14.91 22.05
CA ASN A 2 3.22 14.66 22.37
C ASN A 2 3.91 13.95 21.18
N LYS A 3 5.26 13.83 21.21
CA LYS A 3 6.03 13.22 20.13
C LYS A 3 5.63 11.76 19.87
N GLU A 4 5.37 10.98 20.91
CA GLU A 4 5.00 9.56 20.82
C GLU A 4 3.62 9.39 20.17
N GLU A 5 2.68 10.27 20.49
CA GLU A 5 1.34 10.27 19.89
C GLU A 5 1.38 10.61 18.40
N LEU A 6 2.23 11.56 17.98
CA LEU A 6 2.46 11.87 16.57
C LEU A 6 3.07 10.68 15.83
N LEU A 7 4.08 10.06 16.45
CA LEU A 7 4.76 8.90 15.88
C LEU A 7 3.81 7.70 15.75
N PHE A 8 3.00 7.46 16.77
CA PHE A 8 1.95 6.44 16.73
C PHE A 8 0.99 6.66 15.56
N ARG A 9 0.47 7.88 15.38
CA ARG A 9 -0.46 8.18 14.29
C ARG A 9 0.19 8.02 12.91
N PHE A 10 1.44 8.45 12.78
CA PHE A 10 2.19 8.29 11.56
C PHE A 10 2.38 6.81 11.19
N CYS A 11 2.83 5.98 12.14
CA CYS A 11 2.99 4.54 11.93
C CYS A 11 1.64 3.84 11.66
N LEU A 12 0.58 4.25 12.38
CA LEU A 12 -0.76 3.71 12.19
C LEU A 12 -1.29 3.98 10.79
N ARG A 13 -1.05 5.17 10.23
CA ARG A 13 -1.42 5.52 8.85
C ARG A 13 -0.72 4.60 7.83
N ILE A 14 0.58 4.36 8.00
CA ILE A 14 1.32 3.44 7.11
C ILE A 14 0.74 2.03 7.21
N ALA A 15 0.51 1.56 8.44
CA ALA A 15 -0.04 0.23 8.68
C ALA A 15 -1.43 0.08 8.05
N ASP A 16 -2.33 1.03 8.29
CA ASP A 16 -3.70 1.02 7.77
C ASP A 16 -3.72 1.01 6.25
N ASN A 17 -2.88 1.85 5.63
CA ASN A 17 -2.81 1.92 4.17
C ASN A 17 -2.37 0.59 3.56
N ASN A 18 -1.30 -0.01 4.08
CA ASN A 18 -0.82 -1.31 3.61
C ASN A 18 -1.86 -2.42 3.85
N PHE A 19 -2.54 -2.39 4.99
CA PHE A 19 -3.55 -3.37 5.36
C PHE A 19 -4.75 -3.34 4.41
N ILE A 20 -5.31 -2.16 4.15
CA ILE A 20 -6.46 -2.00 3.24
C ILE A 20 -6.06 -2.34 1.80
N LEU A 21 -4.90 -1.90 1.34
CA LEU A 21 -4.40 -2.21 0.00
C LEU A 21 -4.16 -3.72 -0.19
N SER A 22 -3.60 -4.40 0.83
CA SER A 22 -3.45 -5.85 0.87
C SER A 22 -4.78 -6.57 0.70
N HIS A 23 -5.82 -6.15 1.43
CA HIS A 23 -7.16 -6.74 1.32
C HIS A 23 -7.76 -6.52 -0.07
N ARG A 24 -7.60 -5.33 -0.66
CA ARG A 24 -8.07 -5.06 -2.03
C ARG A 24 -7.39 -5.95 -3.08
N LEU A 25 -6.08 -6.23 -2.91
CA LEU A 25 -5.39 -7.18 -3.78
C LEU A 25 -5.85 -8.62 -3.54
N SER A 26 -6.06 -9.02 -2.28
CA SER A 26 -6.56 -10.35 -1.93
C SER A 26 -7.91 -10.67 -2.57
N GLU A 27 -8.79 -9.68 -2.75
CA GLU A 27 -10.07 -9.83 -3.47
C GLU A 27 -9.88 -10.25 -4.94
N MET A 28 -8.68 -10.03 -5.50
CA MET A 28 -8.34 -10.39 -6.88
C MET A 28 -7.78 -11.80 -7.03
N CYS A 29 -7.52 -12.51 -5.93
CA CYS A 29 -7.05 -13.89 -5.97
C CYS A 29 -8.01 -14.76 -6.82
N SER A 30 -7.46 -15.49 -7.77
CA SER A 30 -8.19 -16.27 -8.78
C SER A 30 -8.94 -15.46 -9.85
N LYS A 31 -8.68 -14.16 -9.96
CA LYS A 31 -9.31 -13.26 -10.97
C LYS A 31 -8.28 -12.57 -11.86
N GLY A 32 -7.00 -12.91 -11.70
CA GLY A 32 -5.93 -12.37 -12.54
C GLY A 32 -6.11 -12.79 -14.01
N PRO A 33 -5.61 -11.99 -14.98
CA PRO A 33 -5.76 -12.28 -16.40
C PRO A 33 -4.99 -13.53 -16.85
N ILE A 34 -3.91 -13.87 -16.16
CA ILE A 34 -3.08 -15.07 -16.33
C ILE A 34 -2.58 -15.51 -14.95
N LEU A 35 -2.15 -16.76 -14.83
CA LEU A 35 -1.74 -17.37 -13.57
C LEU A 35 -0.56 -16.63 -12.92
N GLU A 36 0.41 -16.21 -13.73
CA GLU A 36 1.60 -15.51 -13.26
C GLU A 36 1.27 -14.18 -12.58
N GLU A 37 0.33 -13.42 -13.15
CA GLU A 37 -0.12 -12.15 -12.58
C GLU A 37 -0.98 -12.36 -11.34
N ASP A 38 -1.80 -13.40 -11.32
CA ASP A 38 -2.59 -13.75 -10.13
C ASP A 38 -1.67 -14.09 -8.94
N ILE A 39 -0.63 -14.89 -9.18
CA ILE A 39 0.38 -15.23 -8.16
C ILE A 39 1.17 -13.99 -7.74
N ALA A 40 1.58 -13.14 -8.69
CA ALA A 40 2.34 -11.93 -8.38
C ALA A 40 1.53 -10.97 -7.48
N MET A 41 0.28 -10.68 -7.83
CA MET A 41 -0.59 -9.82 -7.02
C MET A 41 -0.89 -10.42 -5.65
N THR A 42 -1.04 -11.73 -5.55
CA THR A 42 -1.21 -12.41 -4.26
C THR A 42 0.05 -12.28 -3.38
N ASN A 43 1.24 -12.42 -3.95
CA ASN A 43 2.49 -12.22 -3.21
C ASN A 43 2.67 -10.77 -2.75
N ILE A 44 2.39 -9.80 -3.62
CA ILE A 44 2.39 -8.37 -3.26
C ILE A 44 1.42 -8.11 -2.10
N SER A 45 0.23 -8.71 -2.13
CA SER A 45 -0.74 -8.61 -1.04
C SER A 45 -0.18 -9.15 0.29
N LEU A 46 0.52 -10.28 0.27
CA LEU A 46 1.14 -10.87 1.46
C LEU A 46 2.29 -10.01 1.99
N ASP A 47 3.12 -9.43 1.13
CA ASP A 47 4.18 -8.51 1.50
C ASP A 47 3.60 -7.25 2.21
N LEU A 48 2.56 -6.64 1.62
CA LEU A 48 1.87 -5.50 2.22
C LEU A 48 1.27 -5.83 3.60
N LEU A 49 0.69 -7.03 3.75
CA LEU A 49 0.18 -7.51 5.04
C LEU A 49 1.31 -7.66 6.06
N GLY A 50 2.46 -8.18 5.64
CA GLY A 50 3.67 -8.29 6.47
C GLY A 50 4.20 -6.92 6.91
N GLN A 51 4.21 -5.94 6.01
CA GLN A 51 4.56 -4.55 6.31
C GLN A 51 3.57 -3.95 7.33
N ALA A 52 2.26 -4.09 7.10
CA ALA A 52 1.23 -3.62 8.02
C ALA A 52 1.41 -4.19 9.42
N SER A 53 1.62 -5.51 9.55
CA SER A 53 1.87 -6.18 10.83
C SER A 53 3.09 -5.59 11.55
N GLY A 54 4.18 -5.32 10.84
CA GLY A 54 5.37 -4.70 11.42
C GLY A 54 5.09 -3.32 12.03
N PHE A 55 4.41 -2.46 11.28
CA PHE A 55 4.04 -1.12 11.76
C PHE A 55 2.97 -1.18 12.87
N TYR A 56 1.98 -2.09 12.82
CA TYR A 56 1.02 -2.25 13.92
C TYR A 56 1.70 -2.70 15.22
N LYS A 57 2.66 -3.62 15.16
CA LYS A 57 3.43 -4.03 16.34
C LYS A 57 4.14 -2.84 16.96
N TYR A 58 4.77 -2.03 16.16
CA TYR A 58 5.42 -0.82 16.66
C TYR A 58 4.41 0.19 17.23
N CYS A 59 3.24 0.34 16.65
CA CYS A 59 2.16 1.15 17.21
C CYS A 59 1.75 0.69 18.60
N VAL A 60 1.62 -0.63 18.82
CA VAL A 60 1.29 -1.21 20.13
C VAL A 60 2.36 -0.89 21.18
N GLU A 61 3.64 -0.98 20.79
CA GLU A 61 4.76 -0.62 21.68
C GLU A 61 4.72 0.88 22.08
N LEU A 62 4.48 1.77 21.09
CA LEU A 62 4.39 3.21 21.32
C LEU A 62 3.21 3.60 22.21
N GLU A 63 2.08 2.95 22.03
CA GLU A 63 0.86 3.25 22.81
C GLU A 63 0.94 2.71 24.24
N ASN A 64 1.57 1.55 24.45
CA ASN A 64 1.73 0.87 25.74
C ASN A 64 0.44 0.73 26.56
N LYS A 65 -0.70 0.41 25.88
CA LYS A 65 -2.02 0.25 26.52
C LYS A 65 -2.47 -1.21 26.63
N GLY A 66 -1.58 -2.17 26.38
CA GLY A 66 -1.89 -3.61 26.47
C GLY A 66 -2.77 -4.14 25.34
N ARG A 67 -2.94 -3.40 24.24
CA ARG A 67 -3.55 -3.90 23.00
C ARG A 67 -2.56 -4.78 22.23
N THR A 68 -3.08 -5.57 21.31
CA THR A 68 -2.31 -6.36 20.35
C THR A 68 -2.38 -5.70 18.96
N GLU A 69 -1.54 -6.12 18.02
CA GLU A 69 -1.64 -5.71 16.62
C GLU A 69 -2.99 -6.08 16.00
N ASP A 70 -3.58 -7.20 16.40
CA ASP A 70 -4.91 -7.64 15.94
C ASP A 70 -6.02 -6.70 16.43
N ASP A 71 -5.88 -6.12 17.62
CA ASP A 71 -6.82 -5.10 18.10
C ASP A 71 -6.79 -3.86 17.22
N LEU A 72 -5.60 -3.49 16.70
CA LEU A 72 -5.46 -2.38 15.77
C LEU A 72 -5.96 -2.74 14.36
N ALA A 73 -5.76 -3.96 13.91
CA ALA A 73 -6.12 -4.39 12.57
C ALA A 73 -7.64 -4.69 12.43
N TYR A 74 -8.25 -5.33 13.43
CA TYR A 74 -9.57 -5.96 13.28
C TYR A 74 -10.65 -5.45 14.25
N HIS A 75 -10.27 -4.79 15.35
CA HIS A 75 -11.24 -4.37 16.37
C HIS A 75 -11.52 -2.86 16.36
N ARG A 76 -11.14 -2.17 15.31
CA ARG A 76 -11.50 -0.75 15.06
C ARG A 76 -12.69 -0.64 14.12
N ASN A 77 -13.48 0.43 14.31
CA ASN A 77 -14.53 0.78 13.36
C ASN A 77 -13.90 1.40 12.09
N GLU A 78 -14.58 1.30 10.96
CA GLU A 78 -14.15 1.83 9.66
C GLU A 78 -13.63 3.27 9.71
N ARG A 79 -14.30 4.16 10.48
CA ARG A 79 -13.93 5.57 10.63
C ARG A 79 -12.69 5.82 11.49
N GLN A 80 -12.09 4.78 12.02
CA GLN A 80 -10.87 4.85 12.83
C GLN A 80 -9.62 4.45 12.03
N PHE A 81 -9.79 4.11 10.76
CA PHE A 81 -8.69 3.86 9.84
C PHE A 81 -8.21 5.16 9.20
N TYR A 82 -6.91 5.25 8.95
CA TYR A 82 -6.21 6.41 8.40
C TYR A 82 -5.59 6.12 7.03
N ASN A 83 -6.08 5.09 6.34
CA ASN A 83 -5.62 4.76 4.99
C ASN A 83 -6.03 5.84 3.98
N PHE A 84 -5.31 5.90 2.87
CA PHE A 84 -5.65 6.77 1.75
C PHE A 84 -6.90 6.30 1.01
N GLN A 85 -7.67 7.25 0.48
CA GLN A 85 -8.83 6.96 -0.37
C GLN A 85 -8.45 6.18 -1.62
N LEU A 86 -7.23 6.38 -2.14
CA LEU A 86 -6.70 5.60 -3.25
C LEU A 86 -6.77 4.09 -2.95
N SER A 87 -6.40 3.68 -1.73
CA SER A 87 -6.40 2.26 -1.34
C SER A 87 -7.80 1.65 -1.25
N GLU A 88 -8.83 2.46 -1.03
CA GLU A 88 -10.23 2.01 -0.92
C GLU A 88 -10.91 1.80 -2.27
N GLN A 89 -10.34 2.32 -3.36
CA GLN A 89 -11.01 2.30 -4.66
C GLN A 89 -11.35 0.87 -5.09
N PRO A 90 -12.53 0.66 -5.72
CA PRO A 90 -13.02 -0.66 -6.07
C PRO A 90 -12.15 -1.34 -7.14
N ASN A 91 -12.18 -2.67 -7.16
CA ASN A 91 -11.54 -3.49 -8.18
C ASN A 91 -12.43 -3.58 -9.43
N VAL A 92 -12.58 -2.48 -10.19
CA VAL A 92 -13.46 -2.39 -11.37
C VAL A 92 -13.03 -3.38 -12.46
N ASN A 93 -11.73 -3.43 -12.76
CA ASN A 93 -11.11 -4.37 -13.68
C ASN A 93 -9.60 -4.46 -13.38
N PHE A 94 -8.89 -5.32 -14.09
CA PHE A 94 -7.46 -5.53 -13.85
C PHE A 94 -6.62 -4.27 -14.09
N ALA A 95 -6.96 -3.42 -15.05
CA ALA A 95 -6.24 -2.15 -15.29
C ALA A 95 -6.37 -1.20 -14.10
N PHE A 96 -7.56 -1.10 -13.49
CA PHE A 96 -7.78 -0.33 -12.26
C PHE A 96 -6.93 -0.84 -11.10
N VAL A 97 -6.93 -2.16 -10.88
CA VAL A 97 -6.11 -2.78 -9.82
C VAL A 97 -4.64 -2.48 -10.06
N LEU A 98 -4.17 -2.64 -11.29
CA LEU A 98 -2.77 -2.40 -11.66
C LEU A 98 -2.36 -0.94 -11.49
N ILE A 99 -3.18 0.04 -11.93
CA ILE A 99 -2.84 1.46 -11.79
C ILE A 99 -2.90 1.90 -10.33
N ARG A 100 -3.90 1.47 -9.56
CA ARG A 100 -3.93 1.71 -8.11
C ARG A 100 -2.66 1.18 -7.45
N GLN A 101 -2.26 -0.05 -7.78
CA GLN A 101 -1.04 -0.65 -7.25
C GLN A 101 0.20 0.14 -7.68
N PHE A 102 0.31 0.50 -8.95
CA PHE A 102 1.45 1.26 -9.47
C PHE A 102 1.62 2.62 -8.75
N PHE A 103 0.54 3.38 -8.54
CA PHE A 103 0.60 4.64 -7.80
C PHE A 103 1.01 4.42 -6.34
N SER A 104 0.47 3.38 -5.70
CA SER A 104 0.84 3.01 -4.33
C SER A 104 2.30 2.57 -4.23
N ASP A 105 2.78 1.76 -5.18
CA ASP A 105 4.17 1.30 -5.22
C ASP A 105 5.16 2.45 -5.40
N ALA A 106 4.85 3.40 -6.28
CA ALA A 106 5.68 4.59 -6.47
C ALA A 106 5.78 5.43 -5.19
N TYR A 107 4.66 5.62 -4.49
CA TYR A 107 4.64 6.28 -3.19
C TYR A 107 5.43 5.50 -2.14
N HIS A 108 5.18 4.20 -1.98
CA HIS A 108 5.86 3.35 -1.00
C HIS A 108 7.37 3.30 -1.22
N TYR A 109 7.83 3.21 -2.46
CA TYR A 109 9.25 3.23 -2.77
C TYR A 109 9.94 4.49 -2.21
N HIS A 110 9.42 5.67 -2.52
CA HIS A 110 9.99 6.93 -2.04
C HIS A 110 9.81 7.12 -0.53
N LEU A 111 8.65 6.73 0.02
CA LEU A 111 8.41 6.78 1.46
C LEU A 111 9.44 5.95 2.23
N TYR A 112 9.63 4.68 1.85
CA TYR A 112 10.55 3.79 2.54
C TYR A 112 12.02 4.14 2.31
N GLU A 113 12.36 4.68 1.13
CA GLU A 113 13.70 5.23 0.87
C GLU A 113 14.02 6.37 1.85
N MET A 114 13.09 7.28 2.10
CA MET A 114 13.27 8.34 3.09
C MET A 114 13.29 7.81 4.52
N LEU A 115 12.38 6.92 4.88
CA LEU A 115 12.24 6.38 6.23
C LEU A 115 13.38 5.46 6.64
N SER A 116 14.07 4.80 5.70
CA SER A 116 15.27 3.99 5.99
C SER A 116 16.40 4.80 6.62
N ASN A 117 16.37 6.14 6.47
CA ASN A 117 17.29 7.08 7.10
C ASN A 117 16.70 7.76 8.35
N SER A 118 15.64 7.23 8.93
CA SER A 118 15.00 7.79 10.11
C SER A 118 15.93 7.73 11.34
N ASN A 119 15.84 8.73 12.19
CA ASN A 119 16.49 8.71 13.52
C ASN A 119 15.83 7.70 14.48
N ASP A 120 14.62 7.25 14.19
CA ASP A 120 13.96 6.17 14.89
C ASP A 120 14.41 4.83 14.30
N THR A 121 15.15 4.06 15.10
CA THR A 121 15.78 2.83 14.65
C THR A 121 14.80 1.74 14.26
N THR A 122 13.62 1.72 14.89
CA THR A 122 12.56 0.76 14.57
C THR A 122 11.92 1.09 13.22
N ILE A 123 11.60 2.36 12.98
CA ILE A 123 11.09 2.82 11.67
C ILE A 123 12.14 2.58 10.59
N ALA A 124 13.41 2.90 10.83
CA ALA A 124 14.47 2.68 9.85
C ALA A 124 14.59 1.20 9.45
N ALA A 125 14.55 0.29 10.43
CA ALA A 125 14.62 -1.16 10.16
C ALA A 125 13.39 -1.69 9.42
N LEU A 126 12.19 -1.26 9.79
CA LEU A 126 10.95 -1.61 9.09
C LEU A 126 10.98 -1.10 7.64
N ALA A 127 11.39 0.15 7.46
CA ALA A 127 11.48 0.78 6.14
C ALA A 127 12.54 0.12 5.26
N GLU A 128 13.72 -0.23 5.79
CA GLU A 128 14.78 -0.92 5.03
C GLU A 128 14.30 -2.29 4.51
N LYS A 129 13.53 -3.03 5.32
CA LYS A 129 12.92 -4.28 4.88
C LYS A 129 11.89 -4.02 3.79
N SER A 130 10.94 -3.12 4.04
CA SER A 130 9.83 -2.81 3.14
C SER A 130 10.30 -2.18 1.82
N LEU A 131 11.42 -1.46 1.81
CA LEU A 131 11.99 -0.86 0.60
C LEU A 131 12.39 -1.93 -0.43
N LYS A 132 12.91 -3.07 0.02
CA LYS A 132 13.30 -4.18 -0.87
C LYS A 132 12.07 -4.74 -1.59
N GLU A 133 10.98 -4.91 -0.85
CA GLU A 133 9.70 -5.38 -1.38
C GLU A 133 9.09 -4.31 -2.32
N ALA A 134 9.03 -3.04 -1.89
CA ALA A 134 8.50 -1.93 -2.69
C ALA A 134 9.28 -1.71 -4.00
N CYS A 135 10.59 -1.92 -4.01
CA CYS A 135 11.40 -1.87 -5.22
C CYS A 135 10.99 -2.94 -6.24
N TYR A 136 10.71 -4.16 -5.77
CA TYR A 136 10.19 -5.22 -6.61
C TYR A 136 8.78 -4.91 -7.12
N HIS A 137 7.89 -4.46 -6.23
CA HIS A 137 6.50 -4.12 -6.57
C HIS A 137 6.45 -3.03 -7.66
N LEU A 138 7.20 -1.93 -7.46
CA LEU A 138 7.25 -0.82 -8.43
C LEU A 138 7.81 -1.26 -9.79
N LYS A 139 8.83 -2.11 -9.78
CA LYS A 139 9.38 -2.67 -11.02
C LYS A 139 8.35 -3.52 -11.75
N HIS A 140 7.66 -4.41 -11.03
CA HIS A 140 6.64 -5.30 -11.58
C HIS A 140 5.46 -4.51 -12.15
N SER A 141 4.83 -3.65 -11.33
CA SER A 141 3.67 -2.86 -11.75
C SER A 141 4.00 -1.90 -12.89
N GLY A 142 5.16 -1.22 -12.82
CA GLY A 142 5.62 -0.30 -13.87
C GLY A 142 5.91 -0.99 -15.21
N GLN A 143 6.51 -2.18 -15.18
CA GLN A 143 6.73 -2.97 -16.40
C GLN A 143 5.40 -3.38 -17.04
N LEU A 144 4.43 -3.81 -16.24
CA LEU A 144 3.13 -4.25 -16.73
C LEU A 144 2.29 -3.09 -17.25
N VAL A 145 2.32 -1.92 -16.58
CA VAL A 145 1.70 -0.68 -17.09
C VAL A 145 2.27 -0.30 -18.45
N ASN A 146 3.61 -0.33 -18.57
CA ASN A 146 4.26 -0.03 -19.85
C ASN A 146 3.90 -1.05 -20.95
N GLN A 147 3.85 -2.34 -20.61
CA GLN A 147 3.51 -3.40 -21.56
C GLN A 147 2.06 -3.27 -22.05
N LEU A 148 1.10 -3.05 -21.16
CA LEU A 148 -0.31 -2.92 -21.52
C LEU A 148 -0.61 -1.58 -22.21
N GLY A 149 0.07 -0.50 -21.80
CA GLY A 149 -0.06 0.81 -22.43
C GLY A 149 0.50 0.88 -23.86
N ASN A 150 1.44 -0.01 -24.21
CA ASN A 150 2.00 -0.16 -25.56
C ASN A 150 1.46 -1.40 -26.30
N GLY A 151 0.49 -2.10 -25.73
CA GLY A 151 -0.11 -3.31 -26.30
C GLY A 151 -1.19 -3.02 -27.35
N THR A 152 -2.36 -3.60 -27.17
CA THR A 152 -3.51 -3.38 -28.04
C THR A 152 -4.17 -2.01 -27.79
N ILE A 153 -4.98 -1.54 -28.74
CA ILE A 153 -5.79 -0.32 -28.56
C ILE A 153 -6.69 -0.48 -27.32
N GLU A 154 -7.28 -1.65 -27.13
CA GLU A 154 -8.15 -1.93 -25.98
C GLU A 154 -7.40 -1.85 -24.65
N SER A 155 -6.22 -2.48 -24.53
CA SER A 155 -5.43 -2.43 -23.30
C SER A 155 -4.96 -1.03 -22.98
N LYS A 156 -4.52 -0.27 -24.01
CA LYS A 156 -4.13 1.13 -23.86
C LYS A 156 -5.28 2.01 -23.35
N CYS A 157 -6.48 1.89 -23.93
CA CYS A 157 -7.64 2.64 -23.46
C CYS A 157 -7.96 2.31 -21.99
N LYS A 158 -8.00 1.01 -21.62
CA LYS A 158 -8.29 0.59 -20.24
C LYS A 158 -7.26 1.12 -19.23
N ILE A 159 -5.98 1.15 -19.59
CA ILE A 159 -4.92 1.72 -18.74
C ILE A 159 -5.10 3.23 -18.61
N GLN A 160 -5.37 3.94 -19.72
CA GLN A 160 -5.58 5.40 -19.69
C GLN A 160 -6.81 5.76 -18.86
N ASP A 161 -7.94 5.09 -19.06
CA ASP A 161 -9.16 5.31 -18.28
C ASP A 161 -8.90 5.12 -16.78
N ALA A 162 -8.16 4.07 -16.40
CA ALA A 162 -7.80 3.83 -15.01
C ALA A 162 -6.88 4.92 -14.43
N ILE A 163 -5.92 5.44 -15.22
CA ILE A 163 -5.08 6.57 -14.82
C ILE A 163 -5.94 7.81 -14.59
N ASP A 164 -6.79 8.16 -15.54
CA ASP A 164 -7.60 9.38 -15.50
C ASP A 164 -8.57 9.37 -14.28
N GLU A 165 -9.17 8.23 -13.99
CA GLU A 165 -10.08 8.09 -12.84
C GLU A 165 -9.35 8.07 -11.49
N LEU A 166 -8.19 7.41 -11.40
CA LEU A 166 -7.48 7.25 -10.12
C LEU A 166 -6.54 8.42 -9.81
N TRP A 167 -6.17 9.23 -10.79
CA TRP A 167 -5.23 10.34 -10.61
C TRP A 167 -5.66 11.32 -9.53
N MET A 168 -6.94 11.63 -9.43
CA MET A 168 -7.48 12.57 -8.45
C MET A 168 -7.22 12.14 -7.00
N TYR A 169 -6.98 10.85 -6.72
CA TYR A 169 -6.69 10.35 -5.39
C TYR A 169 -5.20 10.38 -5.04
N THR A 170 -4.33 10.79 -5.97
CA THR A 170 -2.88 10.81 -5.70
C THR A 170 -2.44 12.04 -4.91
N GLU A 171 -3.19 13.14 -4.95
CA GLU A 171 -2.83 14.38 -4.23
C GLU A 171 -2.76 14.16 -2.72
N GLU A 172 -3.65 13.34 -2.14
CA GLU A 172 -3.66 13.08 -0.69
C GLU A 172 -2.41 12.37 -0.19
N LEU A 173 -1.66 11.67 -1.06
CA LEU A 173 -0.41 11.01 -0.71
C LEU A 173 0.67 12.00 -0.23
N PHE A 174 0.55 13.27 -0.62
CA PHE A 174 1.54 14.32 -0.39
C PHE A 174 1.03 15.43 0.54
N VAL A 175 -0.18 15.30 1.07
CA VAL A 175 -0.71 16.25 2.05
C VAL A 175 -0.08 15.98 3.41
N SER A 176 0.55 17.03 3.99
CA SER A 176 1.07 16.96 5.36
C SER A 176 -0.05 17.09 6.38
N ASP A 177 0.02 16.32 7.45
CA ASP A 177 -0.90 16.38 8.60
C ASP A 177 -0.55 17.51 9.55
#